data_94c07e41016c4d391263b311c55ea397
#
_entry.id   94c07e41016c4d391263b311c55ea397
#
_cell.length_a   1.000
_cell.length_b   1.000
_cell.length_c   1.000
_cell.angle_alpha   90.00
_cell.angle_beta   90.00
_cell.angle_gamma   90.00
#
_symmetry.space_group_name_H-M   'P 1'
#
loop_
_entity.id
_entity.type
_entity.pdbx_description
1 polymer ?
#
loop_
_entity_poly.entity_id
_entity_poly.type
_entity_poly.pdbx_seq_one_letter_code
_entity_poly.pdbx_strand_id
1 'polypeptide(L)'
;MQRILFLTITALLVGAFVGLLLQKEEIYLLLATENISFEMTVWTALFLYLLSILLVVIIILVLTWVLGKKGIRSWLIVRGERKNLESTKKGLVYFIDYDWKKAADTLEKSAKKSLIPSINYIFSAKAAAELEDYERAYSNLGSLKLVDPKADSVSEKIRAELLLREEKFEESIEILKGLLKKFPRDSAVNNLSLIHI
;
A
#
# COMPACT_ATOMS: atom_id res chain seq x y z
N MET A 1 -24.57 -6.06 0.19
CA MET A 1 -25.27 -7.33 0.40
C MET A 1 -26.79 -7.18 0.26
N GLN A 2 -27.48 -6.26 0.96
CA GLN A 2 -28.96 -6.07 0.85
C GLN A 2 -29.46 -5.83 -0.58
N ARG A 3 -28.77 -5.03 -1.40
CA ARG A 3 -29.20 -4.74 -2.80
C ARG A 3 -29.15 -5.97 -3.71
N ILE A 4 -28.15 -6.85 -3.51
CA ILE A 4 -28.02 -8.08 -4.32
C ILE A 4 -29.12 -9.07 -3.90
N LEU A 5 -29.36 -9.19 -2.58
CA LEU A 5 -30.44 -10.02 -2.05
C LEU A 5 -31.82 -9.55 -2.57
N PHE A 6 -32.05 -8.24 -2.60
CA PHE A 6 -33.29 -7.68 -3.13
C PHE A 6 -33.48 -7.96 -4.62
N LEU A 7 -32.41 -7.80 -5.42
CA LEU A 7 -32.45 -8.13 -6.87
C LEU A 7 -32.69 -9.61 -7.14
N THR A 8 -32.09 -10.51 -6.35
CA THR A 8 -32.32 -11.95 -6.50
C THR A 8 -33.74 -12.36 -6.10
N ILE A 9 -34.30 -11.80 -5.03
CA ILE A 9 -35.68 -12.06 -4.60
C ILE A 9 -36.66 -11.53 -5.65
N THR A 10 -36.47 -10.32 -6.19
CA THR A 10 -37.33 -9.76 -7.24
C THR A 10 -37.26 -10.59 -8.52
N ALA A 11 -36.10 -11.03 -8.95
CA ALA A 11 -35.93 -11.90 -10.13
C ALA A 11 -36.66 -13.25 -9.91
N LEU A 12 -36.59 -13.83 -8.74
CA LEU A 12 -37.25 -15.07 -8.37
C LEU A 12 -38.80 -14.92 -8.36
N LEU A 13 -39.31 -13.81 -7.80
CA LEU A 13 -40.75 -13.52 -7.81
C LEU A 13 -41.28 -13.27 -9.20
N VAL A 14 -40.55 -12.52 -10.04
CA VAL A 14 -40.96 -12.31 -11.45
C VAL A 14 -40.94 -13.63 -12.24
N GLY A 15 -39.92 -14.49 -12.03
CA GLY A 15 -39.85 -15.81 -12.65
C GLY A 15 -41.01 -16.72 -12.24
N ALA A 16 -41.34 -16.74 -10.93
CA ALA A 16 -42.50 -17.52 -10.43
C ALA A 16 -43.84 -17.01 -10.99
N PHE A 17 -44.02 -15.69 -11.09
CA PHE A 17 -45.22 -15.06 -11.64
C PHE A 17 -45.39 -15.39 -13.13
N VAL A 18 -44.32 -15.29 -13.92
CA VAL A 18 -44.34 -15.70 -15.35
C VAL A 18 -44.63 -17.19 -15.49
N GLY A 19 -44.06 -18.02 -14.59
CA GLY A 19 -44.34 -19.46 -14.57
C GLY A 19 -45.81 -19.78 -14.31
N LEU A 20 -46.48 -19.06 -13.39
CA LEU A 20 -47.92 -19.23 -13.12
C LEU A 20 -48.78 -18.83 -14.34
N LEU A 21 -48.38 -17.80 -15.09
CA LEU A 21 -49.09 -17.38 -16.31
C LEU A 21 -49.03 -18.40 -17.45
N LEU A 22 -47.92 -19.14 -17.54
CA LEU A 22 -47.68 -20.14 -18.58
C LEU A 22 -48.31 -21.52 -18.26
N GLN A 23 -48.93 -21.69 -17.12
CA GLN A 23 -49.42 -22.97 -16.61
C GLN A 23 -50.59 -23.56 -17.42
N LYS A 24 -51.21 -22.82 -18.35
CA LYS A 24 -52.43 -23.24 -19.06
C LYS A 24 -52.22 -24.03 -20.34
N GLU A 25 -50.99 -24.09 -20.89
CA GLU A 25 -50.71 -24.82 -22.13
C GLU A 25 -49.40 -25.61 -22.00
N GLU A 26 -49.37 -26.85 -22.48
CA GLU A 26 -48.14 -27.64 -22.54
C GLU A 26 -47.24 -27.11 -23.67
N ILE A 27 -46.43 -26.10 -23.36
CA ILE A 27 -45.50 -25.50 -24.32
C ILE A 27 -44.16 -26.25 -24.21
N TYR A 28 -43.73 -26.83 -25.34
CA TYR A 28 -42.44 -27.48 -25.50
C TYR A 28 -41.46 -26.56 -26.21
N LEU A 29 -40.24 -26.50 -25.68
CA LEU A 29 -39.13 -25.80 -26.31
C LEU A 29 -38.27 -26.81 -27.03
N LEU A 30 -38.22 -26.71 -28.37
CA LEU A 30 -37.45 -27.59 -29.22
C LEU A 30 -36.19 -26.88 -29.71
N LEU A 31 -35.04 -27.31 -29.20
CA LEU A 31 -33.73 -26.90 -29.68
C LEU A 31 -33.16 -27.99 -30.58
N ALA A 32 -33.24 -27.77 -31.91
CA ALA A 32 -32.72 -28.71 -32.90
C ALA A 32 -31.42 -28.15 -33.50
N THR A 33 -30.37 -28.97 -33.48
CA THR A 33 -29.13 -28.80 -34.23
C THR A 33 -29.03 -30.01 -35.21
N GLU A 34 -28.27 -29.91 -36.28
CA GLU A 34 -28.22 -30.91 -37.37
C GLU A 34 -28.15 -32.39 -36.93
N ASN A 35 -27.56 -32.66 -35.74
CA ASN A 35 -27.36 -34.03 -35.23
C ASN A 35 -28.02 -34.31 -33.89
N ILE A 36 -28.60 -33.33 -33.20
CA ILE A 36 -29.11 -33.47 -31.82
C ILE A 36 -30.38 -32.61 -31.68
N SER A 37 -31.49 -33.22 -31.30
CA SER A 37 -32.73 -32.54 -30.94
C SER A 37 -32.95 -32.67 -29.42
N PHE A 38 -33.04 -31.54 -28.73
CA PHE A 38 -33.43 -31.49 -27.31
C PHE A 38 -34.89 -31.01 -27.24
N GLU A 39 -35.75 -31.88 -26.81
CA GLU A 39 -37.12 -31.54 -26.44
C GLU A 39 -37.22 -31.39 -24.93
N MET A 40 -37.53 -30.19 -24.46
CA MET A 40 -37.73 -29.95 -23.06
C MET A 40 -39.00 -29.12 -22.80
N THR A 41 -39.68 -29.41 -21.72
CA THR A 41 -40.81 -28.60 -21.30
C THR A 41 -40.32 -27.20 -20.87
N VAL A 42 -41.12 -26.16 -21.03
CA VAL A 42 -40.78 -24.79 -20.58
C VAL A 42 -40.43 -24.77 -19.11
N TRP A 43 -41.03 -25.63 -18.33
CA TRP A 43 -40.74 -25.79 -16.91
C TRP A 43 -39.32 -26.29 -16.63
N THR A 44 -38.85 -27.27 -17.39
CA THR A 44 -37.47 -27.76 -17.24
C THR A 44 -36.47 -26.72 -17.71
N ALA A 45 -36.76 -25.98 -18.80
CA ALA A 45 -35.93 -24.87 -19.24
C ALA A 45 -35.84 -23.74 -18.19
N LEU A 46 -36.97 -23.36 -17.58
CA LEU A 46 -37.04 -22.37 -16.52
C LEU A 46 -36.26 -22.82 -15.27
N PHE A 47 -36.41 -24.09 -14.89
CA PHE A 47 -35.65 -24.65 -13.74
C PHE A 47 -34.13 -24.62 -13.98
N LEU A 48 -33.67 -25.05 -15.17
CA LEU A 48 -32.26 -24.99 -15.56
C LEU A 48 -31.73 -23.55 -15.58
N TYR A 49 -32.53 -22.59 -16.04
CA TYR A 49 -32.20 -21.19 -16.05
C TYR A 49 -32.01 -20.64 -14.63
N LEU A 50 -32.94 -20.92 -13.72
CA LEU A 50 -32.85 -20.53 -12.32
C LEU A 50 -31.67 -21.20 -11.62
N LEU A 51 -31.41 -22.48 -11.91
CA LEU A 51 -30.23 -23.19 -11.38
C LEU A 51 -28.95 -22.57 -11.88
N SER A 52 -28.86 -22.14 -13.14
CA SER A 52 -27.68 -21.45 -13.68
C SER A 52 -27.42 -20.11 -12.98
N ILE A 53 -28.48 -19.32 -12.74
CA ILE A 53 -28.39 -18.05 -11.98
C ILE A 53 -27.88 -18.32 -10.55
N LEU A 54 -28.45 -19.31 -9.87
CA LEU A 54 -28.04 -19.69 -8.53
C LEU A 54 -26.55 -20.06 -8.49
N LEU A 55 -26.08 -20.84 -9.45
CA LEU A 55 -24.69 -21.24 -9.58
C LEU A 55 -23.77 -20.04 -9.80
N VAL A 56 -24.13 -19.10 -10.64
CA VAL A 56 -23.38 -17.85 -10.87
C VAL A 56 -23.30 -17.02 -9.58
N VAL A 57 -24.42 -16.89 -8.87
CA VAL A 57 -24.45 -16.18 -7.57
C VAL A 57 -23.52 -16.85 -6.54
N ILE A 58 -23.55 -18.18 -6.45
CA ILE A 58 -22.66 -18.93 -5.55
C ILE A 58 -21.19 -18.70 -5.95
N ILE A 59 -20.86 -18.74 -7.24
CA ILE A 59 -19.50 -18.47 -7.72
C ILE A 59 -19.07 -17.05 -7.33
N ILE A 60 -19.92 -16.05 -7.53
CA ILE A 60 -19.63 -14.65 -7.14
C ILE A 60 -19.43 -14.54 -5.61
N LEU A 61 -20.27 -15.20 -4.83
CA LEU A 61 -20.14 -15.20 -3.37
C LEU A 61 -18.83 -15.86 -2.90
N VAL A 62 -18.48 -17.01 -3.49
CA VAL A 62 -17.22 -17.69 -3.22
C VAL A 62 -16.03 -16.83 -3.64
N LEU A 63 -16.06 -16.26 -4.85
CA LEU A 63 -15.02 -15.35 -5.32
C LEU A 63 -14.88 -14.12 -4.42
N THR A 64 -15.99 -13.50 -4.01
CA THR A 64 -15.95 -12.35 -3.11
C THR A 64 -15.49 -12.72 -1.69
N TRP A 65 -15.78 -13.92 -1.24
CA TRP A 65 -15.31 -14.44 0.04
C TRP A 65 -13.81 -14.76 -0.01
N VAL A 66 -13.32 -15.42 -1.06
CA VAL A 66 -11.90 -15.78 -1.25
C VAL A 66 -11.05 -14.54 -1.58
N LEU A 67 -11.53 -13.66 -2.47
CA LEU A 67 -10.85 -12.43 -2.88
C LEU A 67 -11.13 -11.24 -1.96
N GLY A 68 -12.08 -11.38 -1.04
CA GLY A 68 -12.51 -10.34 -0.11
C GLY A 68 -11.37 -9.84 0.76
N LYS A 69 -11.55 -8.62 1.32
CA LYS A 69 -10.54 -7.78 1.99
C LYS A 69 -9.60 -8.47 3.02
N LYS A 70 -9.91 -9.67 3.47
CA LYS A 70 -9.14 -10.43 4.47
C LYS A 70 -8.32 -11.62 3.89
N GLY A 71 -8.49 -11.98 2.62
CA GLY A 71 -7.81 -13.12 2.00
C GLY A 71 -6.51 -12.76 1.29
N ILE A 72 -6.51 -12.87 -0.05
CA ILE A 72 -5.30 -12.74 -0.88
C ILE A 72 -4.69 -11.33 -0.79
N ARG A 73 -5.51 -10.27 -0.73
CA ARG A 73 -5.02 -8.89 -0.69
C ARG A 73 -4.26 -8.60 0.61
N SER A 74 -4.75 -9.06 1.76
CA SER A 74 -4.04 -8.90 3.03
C SER A 74 -2.75 -9.71 3.05
N TRP A 75 -2.77 -10.94 2.50
CA TRP A 75 -1.57 -11.75 2.38
C TRP A 75 -0.50 -11.11 1.47
N LEU A 76 -0.90 -10.53 0.33
CA LEU A 76 0.02 -9.81 -0.57
C LEU A 76 0.59 -8.55 0.09
N ILE A 77 -0.24 -7.80 0.84
CA ILE A 77 0.22 -6.61 1.58
C ILE A 77 1.22 -7.04 2.65
N VAL A 78 0.89 -8.00 3.50
CA VAL A 78 1.78 -8.49 4.57
C VAL A 78 3.09 -9.06 4.01
N ARG A 79 3.04 -9.75 2.87
CA ARG A 79 4.25 -10.26 2.20
C ARG A 79 5.11 -9.11 1.66
N GLY A 80 4.49 -8.08 1.08
CA GLY A 80 5.17 -6.86 0.64
C GLY A 80 5.83 -6.11 1.79
N GLU A 81 5.11 -5.96 2.91
CA GLU A 81 5.59 -5.31 4.12
C GLU A 81 6.79 -6.02 4.74
N ARG A 82 6.73 -7.35 4.86
CA ARG A 82 7.87 -8.16 5.34
C ARG A 82 9.11 -7.96 4.47
N LYS A 83 8.95 -8.01 3.14
CA LYS A 83 10.07 -7.80 2.21
C LYS A 83 10.68 -6.40 2.35
N ASN A 84 9.85 -5.39 2.55
CA ASN A 84 10.32 -4.02 2.73
C ASN A 84 11.02 -3.82 4.08
N LEU A 85 10.52 -4.45 5.14
CA LEU A 85 11.17 -4.46 6.45
C LEU A 85 12.53 -5.16 6.40
N GLU A 86 12.63 -6.29 5.71
CA GLU A 86 13.90 -6.98 5.48
C GLU A 86 14.89 -6.12 4.69
N SER A 87 14.42 -5.37 3.69
CA SER A 87 15.27 -4.42 2.96
C SER A 87 15.77 -3.28 3.84
N THR A 88 14.91 -2.72 4.69
CA THR A 88 15.30 -1.70 5.69
C THR A 88 16.35 -2.26 6.65
N LYS A 89 16.10 -3.45 7.21
CA LYS A 89 17.05 -4.14 8.10
C LYS A 89 18.41 -4.33 7.42
N LYS A 90 18.41 -4.83 6.18
CA LYS A 90 19.65 -5.02 5.40
C LYS A 90 20.39 -3.70 5.16
N GLY A 91 19.66 -2.62 4.84
CA GLY A 91 20.26 -1.31 4.68
C GLY A 91 20.88 -0.77 5.96
N LEU A 92 20.24 -1.00 7.11
CA LEU A 92 20.79 -0.63 8.42
C LEU A 92 22.04 -1.47 8.78
N VAL A 93 22.06 -2.75 8.42
CA VAL A 93 23.27 -3.59 8.59
C VAL A 93 24.41 -3.02 7.76
N TYR A 94 24.19 -2.68 6.49
CA TYR A 94 25.23 -2.03 5.68
C TYR A 94 25.72 -0.72 6.28
N PHE A 95 24.81 0.06 6.91
CA PHE A 95 25.17 1.30 7.59
C PHE A 95 26.11 1.03 8.79
N ILE A 96 25.81 0.01 9.59
CA ILE A 96 26.63 -0.40 10.74
C ILE A 96 27.99 -0.96 10.28
N ASP A 97 28.01 -1.66 9.13
CA ASP A 97 29.23 -2.22 8.52
C ASP A 97 30.06 -1.17 7.75
N TYR A 98 29.66 0.12 7.81
CA TYR A 98 30.35 1.23 7.09
C TYR A 98 30.34 1.09 5.57
N ASP A 99 29.48 0.22 4.99
CA ASP A 99 29.26 0.14 3.54
C ASP A 99 28.23 1.21 3.11
N TRP A 100 28.69 2.47 3.14
CA TRP A 100 27.86 3.66 2.96
C TRP A 100 27.09 3.64 1.63
N LYS A 101 27.74 3.18 0.57
CA LYS A 101 27.13 3.12 -0.76
C LYS A 101 25.95 2.17 -0.79
N LYS A 102 26.13 0.93 -0.29
CA LYS A 102 25.04 -0.05 -0.24
C LYS A 102 23.97 0.36 0.76
N ALA A 103 24.35 0.99 1.87
CA ALA A 103 23.41 1.52 2.85
C ALA A 103 22.51 2.58 2.20
N ALA A 104 23.07 3.63 1.60
CA ALA A 104 22.33 4.69 0.94
C ALA A 104 21.39 4.13 -0.13
N ASP A 105 21.88 3.27 -1.04
CA ASP A 105 21.12 2.71 -2.14
C ASP A 105 19.95 1.82 -1.65
N THR A 106 20.22 0.98 -0.64
CA THR A 106 19.21 0.04 -0.13
C THR A 106 18.13 0.76 0.65
N LEU A 107 18.50 1.71 1.52
CA LEU A 107 17.58 2.47 2.36
C LEU A 107 16.70 3.39 1.53
N GLU A 108 17.26 4.12 0.57
CA GLU A 108 16.49 5.02 -0.31
C GLU A 108 15.49 4.25 -1.17
N LYS A 109 15.89 3.12 -1.77
CA LYS A 109 14.98 2.26 -2.55
C LYS A 109 13.86 1.68 -1.69
N SER A 110 14.18 1.30 -0.46
CA SER A 110 13.18 0.72 0.46
C SER A 110 12.25 1.78 1.04
N ALA A 111 12.67 3.04 1.20
CA ALA A 111 11.89 4.13 1.78
C ALA A 111 10.53 4.31 1.08
N LYS A 112 10.49 4.25 -0.25
CA LYS A 112 9.27 4.45 -1.06
C LYS A 112 8.16 3.43 -0.80
N LYS A 113 8.50 2.27 -0.22
CA LYS A 113 7.57 1.14 0.02
C LYS A 113 7.55 0.70 1.47
N SER A 114 8.29 1.37 2.35
CA SER A 114 8.45 1.00 3.76
C SER A 114 7.26 1.51 4.59
N LEU A 115 6.95 0.80 5.66
CA LEU A 115 6.05 1.26 6.72
C LEU A 115 6.68 2.35 7.61
N ILE A 116 8.00 2.44 7.58
CA ILE A 116 8.81 3.37 8.37
C ILE A 116 9.75 4.17 7.45
N PRO A 117 9.23 4.91 6.48
CA PRO A 117 10.04 5.61 5.48
C PRO A 117 10.97 6.64 6.10
N SER A 118 10.57 7.25 7.22
CA SER A 118 11.36 8.26 7.93
C SER A 118 12.73 7.73 8.34
N ILE A 119 12.79 6.54 8.92
CA ILE A 119 14.06 5.90 9.32
C ILE A 119 14.93 5.67 8.10
N ASN A 120 14.35 5.18 7.00
CA ASN A 120 15.09 4.90 5.78
C ASN A 120 15.70 6.16 5.17
N TYR A 121 14.93 7.26 5.09
CA TYR A 121 15.45 8.54 4.59
C TYR A 121 16.52 9.14 5.50
N ILE A 122 16.36 9.06 6.82
CA ILE A 122 17.35 9.55 7.79
C ILE A 122 18.70 8.84 7.60
N PHE A 123 18.68 7.51 7.62
CA PHE A 123 19.93 6.74 7.51
C PHE A 123 20.51 6.75 6.09
N SER A 124 19.66 6.88 5.04
CA SER A 124 20.15 7.09 3.67
C SER A 124 20.83 8.45 3.52
N ALA A 125 20.27 9.51 4.11
CA ALA A 125 20.90 10.84 4.10
C ALA A 125 22.23 10.83 4.82
N LYS A 126 22.31 10.18 6.00
CA LYS A 126 23.57 10.05 6.75
C LYS A 126 24.60 9.22 5.96
N ALA A 127 24.21 8.12 5.34
CA ALA A 127 25.12 7.32 4.53
C ALA A 127 25.62 8.08 3.29
N ALA A 128 24.76 8.88 2.65
CA ALA A 128 25.16 9.77 1.56
C ALA A 128 26.16 10.85 2.01
N ALA A 129 25.96 11.39 3.23
CA ALA A 129 26.89 12.36 3.82
C ALA A 129 28.29 11.78 4.05
N GLU A 130 28.40 10.51 4.46
CA GLU A 130 29.70 9.83 4.61
C GLU A 130 30.41 9.57 3.26
N LEU A 131 29.65 9.62 2.15
CA LEU A 131 30.18 9.56 0.79
C LEU A 131 30.47 10.95 0.20
N GLU A 132 30.26 12.03 0.99
CA GLU A 132 30.32 13.42 0.52
C GLU A 132 29.31 13.74 -0.60
N ASP A 133 28.29 12.89 -0.78
CA ASP A 133 27.19 13.08 -1.73
C ASP A 133 26.08 13.94 -1.05
N TYR A 134 26.42 15.21 -0.85
CA TYR A 134 25.55 16.16 -0.14
C TYR A 134 24.24 16.42 -0.88
N GLU A 135 24.27 16.44 -2.22
CA GLU A 135 23.05 16.62 -3.01
C GLU A 135 22.04 15.52 -2.73
N ARG A 136 22.48 14.27 -2.72
CA ARG A 136 21.66 13.12 -2.36
C ARG A 136 21.19 13.16 -0.91
N ALA A 137 22.04 13.59 0.00
CA ALA A 137 21.70 13.74 1.41
C ALA A 137 20.55 14.74 1.58
N TYR A 138 20.64 15.94 0.98
CA TYR A 138 19.57 16.95 1.02
C TYR A 138 18.27 16.49 0.35
N SER A 139 18.35 15.78 -0.78
CA SER A 139 17.20 15.20 -1.46
C SER A 139 16.44 14.23 -0.54
N ASN A 140 17.18 13.36 0.17
CA ASN A 140 16.58 12.44 1.14
C ASN A 140 15.93 13.19 2.34
N LEU A 141 16.54 14.26 2.84
CA LEU A 141 15.95 15.09 3.89
C LEU A 141 14.69 15.82 3.41
N GLY A 142 14.67 16.28 2.16
CA GLY A 142 13.47 16.83 1.53
C GLY A 142 12.34 15.79 1.45
N SER A 143 12.66 14.56 1.06
CA SER A 143 11.70 13.44 1.04
C SER A 143 11.20 13.08 2.44
N LEU A 144 12.06 13.14 3.46
CA LEU A 144 11.67 12.93 4.85
C LEU A 144 10.60 13.91 5.32
N LYS A 145 10.76 15.21 5.01
CA LYS A 145 9.78 16.24 5.39
C LYS A 145 8.41 16.03 4.74
N LEU A 146 8.39 15.53 3.50
CA LEU A 146 7.14 15.23 2.79
C LEU A 146 6.38 14.05 3.38
N VAL A 147 7.11 13.03 3.85
CA VAL A 147 6.52 11.79 4.37
C VAL A 147 6.16 11.90 5.85
N ASP A 148 6.97 12.60 6.63
CA ASP A 148 6.80 12.75 8.07
C ASP A 148 7.08 14.19 8.52
N PRO A 149 6.07 15.07 8.50
CA PRO A 149 6.23 16.44 8.96
C PRO A 149 6.65 16.56 10.43
N LYS A 150 6.44 15.51 11.26
CA LYS A 150 6.88 15.50 12.66
C LYS A 150 8.38 15.30 12.79
N ALA A 151 9.03 14.77 11.78
CA ALA A 151 10.48 14.60 11.73
C ALA A 151 11.23 15.89 11.29
N ASP A 152 10.54 17.03 11.17
CA ASP A 152 11.16 18.31 10.75
C ASP A 152 12.35 18.68 11.63
N SER A 153 12.24 18.55 12.96
CA SER A 153 13.34 18.84 13.87
C SER A 153 14.57 17.94 13.66
N VAL A 154 14.34 16.66 13.35
CA VAL A 154 15.41 15.70 13.04
C VAL A 154 16.05 16.05 11.70
N SER A 155 15.23 16.38 10.70
CA SER A 155 15.69 16.81 9.37
C SER A 155 16.58 18.05 9.48
N GLU A 156 16.17 19.07 10.25
CA GLU A 156 16.94 20.30 10.42
C GLU A 156 18.24 20.06 11.19
N LYS A 157 18.26 19.15 12.18
CA LYS A 157 19.52 18.77 12.87
C LYS A 157 20.52 18.15 11.90
N ILE A 158 20.07 17.19 11.10
CA ILE A 158 20.94 16.54 10.10
C ILE A 158 21.39 17.57 9.07
N ARG A 159 20.51 18.47 8.66
CA ARG A 159 20.87 19.55 7.73
C ARG A 159 21.95 20.46 8.28
N ALA A 160 21.84 20.85 9.55
CA ALA A 160 22.90 21.63 10.21
C ALA A 160 24.24 20.86 10.28
N GLU A 161 24.20 19.54 10.56
CA GLU A 161 25.37 18.67 10.54
C GLU A 161 26.01 18.59 9.14
N LEU A 162 25.20 18.50 8.07
CA LEU A 162 25.69 18.52 6.68
C LEU A 162 26.39 19.84 6.33
N LEU A 163 25.75 20.96 6.69
CA LEU A 163 26.32 22.31 6.47
C LEU A 163 27.66 22.50 7.19
N LEU A 164 27.80 21.94 8.40
CA LEU A 164 29.09 21.94 9.10
C LEU A 164 30.17 21.16 8.36
N ARG A 165 29.82 20.00 7.76
CA ARG A 165 30.74 19.20 6.96
C ARG A 165 31.12 19.88 5.65
N GLU A 166 30.23 20.71 5.10
CA GLU A 166 30.47 21.54 3.92
C GLU A 166 31.19 22.87 4.22
N GLU A 167 31.58 23.11 5.50
CA GLU A 167 32.20 24.34 5.98
C GLU A 167 31.30 25.59 5.85
N LYS A 168 29.98 25.40 5.71
CA LYS A 168 28.95 26.48 5.64
C LYS A 168 28.49 26.84 7.05
N PHE A 169 29.40 27.39 7.83
CA PHE A 169 29.20 27.59 9.27
C PHE A 169 28.05 28.57 9.58
N GLU A 170 27.94 29.69 8.83
CA GLU A 170 26.92 30.71 9.10
C GLU A 170 25.51 30.13 8.93
N GLU A 171 25.26 29.35 7.85
CA GLU A 171 23.97 28.76 7.58
C GLU A 171 23.64 27.69 8.64
N SER A 172 24.61 26.92 9.07
CA SER A 172 24.42 25.93 10.14
C SER A 172 24.05 26.58 11.47
N ILE A 173 24.76 27.65 11.83
CA ILE A 173 24.50 28.42 13.09
C ILE A 173 23.07 28.99 13.08
N GLU A 174 22.59 29.49 11.95
CA GLU A 174 21.25 30.02 11.83
C GLU A 174 20.19 28.91 12.12
N ILE A 175 20.36 27.73 11.53
CA ILE A 175 19.48 26.58 11.78
C ILE A 175 19.54 26.17 13.26
N LEU A 176 20.75 26.05 13.83
CA LEU A 176 20.93 25.64 15.21
C LEU A 176 20.31 26.64 16.20
N LYS A 177 20.46 27.96 15.97
CA LYS A 177 19.78 28.99 16.77
C LYS A 177 18.26 28.87 16.70
N GLY A 178 17.72 28.57 15.50
CA GLY A 178 16.29 28.31 15.32
C GLY A 178 15.81 27.08 16.11
N LEU A 179 16.60 26.00 16.10
CA LEU A 179 16.31 24.79 16.83
C LEU A 179 16.40 24.99 18.35
N LEU A 180 17.44 25.70 18.86
CA LEU A 180 17.59 26.01 20.29
C LEU A 180 16.44 26.84 20.83
N LYS A 181 15.91 27.77 20.03
CA LYS A 181 14.74 28.56 20.40
C LYS A 181 13.48 27.70 20.57
N LYS A 182 13.33 26.67 19.73
CA LYS A 182 12.19 25.72 19.78
C LYS A 182 12.39 24.64 20.83
N PHE A 183 13.62 24.15 20.99
CA PHE A 183 13.98 23.00 21.82
C PHE A 183 15.21 23.30 22.72
N PRO A 184 15.08 24.17 23.75
CA PRO A 184 16.22 24.66 24.50
C PRO A 184 16.92 23.59 25.36
N ARG A 185 16.29 22.44 25.59
CA ARG A 185 16.85 21.33 26.39
C ARG A 185 17.37 20.18 25.56
N ASP A 186 17.40 20.32 24.21
CA ASP A 186 17.89 19.25 23.34
C ASP A 186 19.42 19.17 23.37
N SER A 187 19.94 18.10 23.98
CA SER A 187 21.39 17.90 24.16
C SER A 187 22.13 17.77 22.83
N ALA A 188 21.51 17.21 21.79
CA ALA A 188 22.14 17.06 20.48
C ALA A 188 22.34 18.42 19.81
N VAL A 189 21.35 19.32 19.90
CA VAL A 189 21.44 20.69 19.39
C VAL A 189 22.46 21.50 20.14
N ASN A 190 22.49 21.37 21.49
CA ASN A 190 23.46 22.03 22.33
C ASN A 190 24.89 21.57 21.99
N ASN A 191 25.13 20.27 21.85
CA ASN A 191 26.44 19.73 21.49
C ASN A 191 26.91 20.22 20.12
N LEU A 192 26.05 20.21 19.11
CA LEU A 192 26.38 20.74 17.79
C LEU A 192 26.71 22.24 17.82
N SER A 193 26.02 23.01 18.69
CA SER A 193 26.25 24.44 18.84
C SER A 193 27.56 24.72 19.61
N LEU A 194 27.93 23.90 20.61
CA LEU A 194 29.15 24.09 21.43
C LEU A 194 30.43 23.73 20.68
N ILE A 195 30.39 22.81 19.73
CA ILE A 195 31.60 22.41 18.97
C ILE A 195 32.10 23.52 18.04
N HIS A 196 31.28 24.54 17.75
CA HIS A 196 31.57 25.58 16.78
C HIS A 196 31.47 27.02 17.32
N ILE A 197 31.34 27.20 18.64
CA ILE A 197 31.52 28.48 19.34
C ILE A 197 32.90 28.51 19.99
#